data_abbe515613f3c1fe6009f7393395d2e4
#
_entry.id   abbe515613f3c1fe6009f7393395d2e4
#
_cell.length_a   1.000
_cell.length_b   1.000
_cell.length_c   1.000
_cell.angle_alpha   90.00
_cell.angle_beta   90.00
_cell.angle_gamma   90.00
#
_symmetry.space_group_name_H-M   'P 1'
#
loop_
_entity.id
_entity.type
_entity.pdbx_description
1 polymer ?
#
loop_
_entity_poly.entity_id
_entity_poly.type
_entity_poly.pdbx_seq_one_letter_code
_entity_poly.pdbx_strand_id
1 'polypeptide(L)'
;MNDTITCAAWSLGIAAVTAEQERALEPILQGRDTFVSLRTGGGKSMVYQLPVLLDEPGELTLIFSPLRALQSDQVGALRRKGVRAGLLNSDLSKREQAVTLADFCANGGLLYLAPEQLKNPQVWDALLHAHVRRVVVDEAHILPQVERGFRKAFRRIGKLVAALPVRPQVLALTATATPQDMERIEKSLRMTDTIRCVFPIRRKNIRMLIKKIEVRGRGNVTNRLRHARLVAVEQAIMAYRKKGATIVYCPTVGDVRRTAKWLRGRGYPARKYHGKMRAKSREKAQRVFIEKKRPIIVATSAFGLGIDRPDVRLVIHAGLPLGMDSYVQEIGRAGRDGKKAHAVLLCAPQDAAVCKRIIKRSGGKKTVRRGLKSLDALQKAIRSERCLWQSIEGYFGQHKGKKCGKCTKCR
;
A
#
# COMPACT_ATOMS: atom_id res chain seq x y z
N MET A 1 15.66 19.62 -15.49
CA MET A 1 15.04 19.78 -14.16
C MET A 1 15.54 21.13 -13.63
N ASN A 2 14.64 21.99 -13.11
CA ASN A 2 15.03 23.31 -12.61
C ASN A 2 15.87 23.14 -11.34
N ASP A 3 16.92 23.92 -11.14
CA ASP A 3 17.84 23.86 -9.99
C ASP A 3 17.10 23.90 -8.64
N THR A 4 16.01 24.66 -8.57
CA THR A 4 15.12 24.77 -7.40
C THR A 4 14.53 23.41 -7.00
N ILE A 5 14.07 22.60 -7.96
CA ILE A 5 13.52 21.26 -7.69
C ILE A 5 14.64 20.33 -7.20
N THR A 6 15.82 20.45 -7.74
CA THR A 6 16.99 19.67 -7.33
C THR A 6 17.41 19.99 -5.89
N CYS A 7 17.48 21.27 -5.52
CA CYS A 7 17.77 21.71 -4.16
C CYS A 7 16.70 21.22 -3.16
N ALA A 8 15.40 21.33 -3.50
CA ALA A 8 14.32 20.83 -2.69
C ALA A 8 14.37 19.29 -2.51
N ALA A 9 14.75 18.55 -3.55
CA ALA A 9 14.95 17.10 -3.46
C ALA A 9 16.11 16.74 -2.52
N TRP A 10 17.21 17.46 -2.58
CA TRP A 10 18.36 17.26 -1.67
C TRP A 10 17.99 17.53 -0.21
N SER A 11 17.20 18.58 0.06
CA SER A 11 16.69 18.87 1.41
C SER A 11 15.86 17.71 1.97
N LEU A 12 15.19 16.95 1.08
CA LEU A 12 14.50 15.70 1.43
C LEU A 12 15.43 14.47 1.48
N GLY A 13 16.76 14.66 1.28
CA GLY A 13 17.73 13.57 1.22
C GLY A 13 17.55 12.66 0.00
N ILE A 14 17.03 13.20 -1.10
CA ILE A 14 16.78 12.48 -2.34
C ILE A 14 17.90 12.85 -3.32
N ALA A 15 18.77 11.90 -3.60
CA ALA A 15 19.94 12.12 -4.45
C ALA A 15 19.58 12.41 -5.92
N ALA A 16 18.48 11.80 -6.42
CA ALA A 16 17.99 12.04 -7.77
C ALA A 16 16.48 11.77 -7.87
N VAL A 17 15.77 12.63 -8.57
CA VAL A 17 14.37 12.45 -8.95
C VAL A 17 14.30 11.55 -10.17
N THR A 18 13.45 10.51 -10.15
CA THR A 18 13.28 9.63 -11.31
C THR A 18 12.40 10.29 -12.37
N ALA A 19 12.53 9.88 -13.62
CA ALA A 19 11.70 10.39 -14.72
C ALA A 19 10.18 10.18 -14.47
N GLU A 20 9.79 9.11 -13.76
CA GLU A 20 8.39 8.88 -13.35
C GLU A 20 7.93 9.92 -12.33
N GLN A 21 8.79 10.28 -11.39
CA GLN A 21 8.51 11.28 -10.35
C GLN A 21 8.48 12.70 -10.94
N GLU A 22 9.43 13.02 -11.83
CA GLU A 22 9.50 14.30 -12.53
C GLU A 22 8.22 14.57 -13.34
N ARG A 23 7.77 13.58 -14.13
CA ARG A 23 6.50 13.66 -14.86
C ARG A 23 5.27 13.78 -13.97
N ALA A 24 5.31 13.28 -12.74
CA ALA A 24 4.23 13.46 -11.78
C ALA A 24 4.29 14.83 -11.10
N LEU A 25 5.48 15.37 -10.86
CA LEU A 25 5.68 16.68 -10.25
C LEU A 25 5.26 17.83 -11.16
N GLU A 26 5.48 17.70 -12.46
CA GLU A 26 5.18 18.76 -13.44
C GLU A 26 3.75 19.33 -13.32
N PRO A 27 2.66 18.55 -13.44
CA PRO A 27 1.31 19.08 -13.28
C PRO A 27 1.02 19.55 -11.84
N ILE A 28 1.68 18.96 -10.84
CA ILE A 28 1.50 19.36 -9.43
C ILE A 28 2.06 20.75 -9.20
N LEU A 29 3.24 21.07 -9.73
CA LEU A 29 3.86 22.38 -9.63
C LEU A 29 3.13 23.45 -10.43
N GLN A 30 2.37 23.04 -11.47
CA GLN A 30 1.45 23.91 -12.21
C GLN A 30 0.10 24.13 -11.50
N GLY A 31 -0.09 23.61 -10.28
CA GLY A 31 -1.34 23.76 -9.53
C GLY A 31 -2.50 22.89 -10.02
N ARG A 32 -2.26 21.92 -10.95
CA ARG A 32 -3.31 21.04 -11.51
C ARG A 32 -3.67 19.90 -10.56
N ASP A 33 -4.95 19.58 -10.47
CA ASP A 33 -5.36 18.35 -9.79
C ASP A 33 -4.69 17.16 -10.45
N THR A 34 -4.06 16.31 -9.65
CA THR A 34 -3.25 15.23 -10.22
C THR A 34 -3.54 13.89 -9.56
N PHE A 35 -3.86 12.90 -10.41
CA PHE A 35 -3.97 11.51 -9.99
C PHE A 35 -2.66 10.78 -10.32
N VAL A 36 -1.96 10.28 -9.30
CA VAL A 36 -0.68 9.59 -9.46
C VAL A 36 -0.81 8.10 -9.14
N SER A 37 -0.66 7.26 -10.15
CA SER A 37 -0.53 5.81 -9.96
C SER A 37 0.93 5.41 -10.14
N LEU A 38 1.64 5.26 -9.04
CA LEU A 38 3.06 4.91 -9.00
C LEU A 38 3.26 3.64 -8.17
N ARG A 39 3.99 2.67 -8.72
CA ARG A 39 4.22 1.35 -8.09
C ARG A 39 4.72 1.45 -6.65
N THR A 40 4.45 0.43 -5.84
CA THR A 40 4.98 0.34 -4.48
C THR A 40 6.52 0.43 -4.50
N GLY A 41 7.07 1.30 -3.64
CA GLY A 41 8.51 1.61 -3.61
C GLY A 41 8.98 2.58 -4.71
N GLY A 42 8.05 3.20 -5.46
CA GLY A 42 8.37 4.22 -6.47
C GLY A 42 8.55 5.64 -5.91
N GLY A 43 8.53 5.81 -4.58
CA GLY A 43 8.75 7.13 -3.95
C GLY A 43 7.54 8.07 -4.03
N LYS A 44 6.30 7.54 -3.94
CA LYS A 44 5.07 8.35 -3.97
C LYS A 44 5.06 9.53 -2.99
N SER A 45 5.61 9.33 -1.78
CA SER A 45 5.58 10.37 -0.75
C SER A 45 6.36 11.61 -1.16
N MET A 46 7.49 11.45 -1.86
CA MET A 46 8.27 12.57 -2.37
C MET A 46 7.46 13.47 -3.31
N VAL A 47 6.59 12.88 -4.14
CA VAL A 47 5.81 13.60 -5.15
C VAL A 47 4.89 14.66 -4.53
N TYR A 48 4.41 14.46 -3.30
CA TYR A 48 3.61 15.47 -2.59
C TYR A 48 4.38 16.21 -1.47
N GLN A 49 5.52 15.69 -1.04
CA GLN A 49 6.35 16.35 -0.01
C GLN A 49 7.26 17.44 -0.62
N LEU A 50 7.82 17.18 -1.79
CA LEU A 50 8.74 18.11 -2.44
C LEU A 50 8.07 19.48 -2.79
N PRO A 51 6.86 19.52 -3.37
CA PRO A 51 6.23 20.79 -3.70
C PRO A 51 6.04 21.73 -2.50
N VAL A 52 5.85 21.17 -1.29
CA VAL A 52 5.65 21.99 -0.08
C VAL A 52 6.89 22.79 0.31
N LEU A 53 8.07 22.36 -0.09
CA LEU A 53 9.32 23.13 0.11
C LEU A 53 9.45 24.33 -0.84
N LEU A 54 8.55 24.41 -1.82
CA LEU A 54 8.48 25.47 -2.83
C LEU A 54 7.23 26.34 -2.65
N ASP A 55 6.38 26.02 -1.67
CA ASP A 55 5.17 26.77 -1.34
C ASP A 55 5.53 28.04 -0.53
N GLU A 56 4.65 29.04 -0.57
CA GLU A 56 4.80 30.26 0.21
C GLU A 56 4.62 30.01 1.72
N PRO A 57 5.25 30.83 2.57
CA PRO A 57 5.03 30.76 4.02
C PRO A 57 3.55 30.91 4.37
N GLY A 58 3.07 30.07 5.30
CA GLY A 58 1.66 30.05 5.71
C GLY A 58 0.76 29.12 4.89
N GLU A 59 1.20 28.63 3.73
CA GLU A 59 0.42 27.67 2.93
C GLU A 59 0.38 26.28 3.59
N LEU A 60 -0.83 25.74 3.74
CA LEU A 60 -1.08 24.46 4.42
C LEU A 60 -1.34 23.35 3.40
N THR A 61 -0.59 22.27 3.48
CA THR A 61 -0.85 21.02 2.76
C THR A 61 -1.41 19.97 3.73
N LEU A 62 -2.66 19.55 3.50
CA LEU A 62 -3.33 18.50 4.27
C LEU A 62 -3.08 17.13 3.64
N ILE A 63 -2.57 16.17 4.43
CA ILE A 63 -2.27 14.82 3.93
C ILE A 63 -3.16 13.81 4.65
N PHE A 64 -4.11 13.24 3.92
CA PHE A 64 -4.97 12.18 4.40
C PHE A 64 -4.37 10.82 4.07
N SER A 65 -3.92 10.11 5.09
CA SER A 65 -3.39 8.75 4.98
C SER A 65 -4.13 7.81 5.95
N PRO A 66 -4.41 6.56 5.55
CA PRO A 66 -5.21 5.64 6.37
C PRO A 66 -4.45 5.03 7.56
N LEU A 67 -3.15 5.24 7.66
CA LEU A 67 -2.27 4.50 8.56
C LEU A 67 -1.51 5.40 9.52
N ARG A 68 -1.93 5.39 10.80
CA ARG A 68 -1.30 6.18 11.85
C ARG A 68 0.20 5.93 12.00
N ALA A 69 0.63 4.67 12.02
CA ALA A 69 2.05 4.33 12.14
C ALA A 69 2.88 4.91 10.99
N LEU A 70 2.35 4.83 9.74
CA LEU A 70 3.02 5.43 8.60
C LEU A 70 3.07 6.96 8.68
N GLN A 71 1.97 7.59 9.14
CA GLN A 71 1.93 9.03 9.37
C GLN A 71 3.03 9.46 10.37
N SER A 72 3.13 8.77 11.50
CA SER A 72 4.14 9.07 12.54
C SER A 72 5.56 8.90 12.02
N ASP A 73 5.83 7.83 11.27
CA ASP A 73 7.15 7.57 10.67
C ASP A 73 7.52 8.65 9.65
N GLN A 74 6.57 9.08 8.81
CA GLN A 74 6.80 10.12 7.81
C GLN A 74 7.00 11.50 8.44
N VAL A 75 6.17 11.89 9.41
CA VAL A 75 6.33 13.15 10.13
C VAL A 75 7.67 13.19 10.87
N GLY A 76 8.04 12.10 11.55
CA GLY A 76 9.35 12.02 12.21
C GLY A 76 10.52 12.13 11.23
N ALA A 77 10.41 11.51 10.04
CA ALA A 77 11.44 11.59 9.01
C ALA A 77 11.57 13.01 8.42
N LEU A 78 10.45 13.70 8.18
CA LEU A 78 10.42 15.08 7.68
C LEU A 78 11.01 16.06 8.70
N ARG A 79 10.60 15.97 9.96
CA ARG A 79 11.12 16.82 11.05
C ARG A 79 12.64 16.69 11.21
N ARG A 80 13.19 15.48 11.10
CA ARG A 80 14.67 15.28 11.12
C ARG A 80 15.40 15.94 9.97
N LYS A 81 14.69 16.30 8.89
CA LYS A 81 15.22 17.03 7.73
C LYS A 81 14.91 18.52 7.77
N GLY A 82 14.44 19.03 8.91
CA GLY A 82 14.07 20.43 9.08
C GLY A 82 12.74 20.83 8.39
N VAL A 83 11.98 19.86 7.85
CA VAL A 83 10.70 20.15 7.20
C VAL A 83 9.60 20.28 8.23
N ARG A 84 8.82 21.38 8.15
CA ARG A 84 7.68 21.62 9.01
C ARG A 84 6.56 20.60 8.73
N ALA A 85 6.43 19.61 9.61
CA ALA A 85 5.44 18.55 9.48
C ALA A 85 4.76 18.26 10.82
N GLY A 86 3.44 18.06 10.81
CA GLY A 86 2.61 17.77 11.96
C GLY A 86 1.75 16.54 11.77
N LEU A 87 1.22 16.04 12.90
CA LEU A 87 0.34 14.89 12.95
C LEU A 87 -0.89 15.22 13.77
N LEU A 88 -2.08 14.99 13.19
CA LEU A 88 -3.36 15.14 13.88
C LEU A 88 -4.12 13.81 13.84
N ASN A 89 -4.04 13.03 14.91
CA ASN A 89 -4.76 11.77 15.05
C ASN A 89 -5.15 11.52 16.53
N SER A 90 -5.84 10.40 16.78
CA SER A 90 -6.33 10.06 18.12
C SER A 90 -5.26 9.51 19.09
N ASP A 91 -4.00 9.45 18.69
CA ASP A 91 -2.89 9.06 19.58
C ASP A 91 -2.40 10.28 20.40
N LEU A 92 -2.74 11.50 19.97
CA LEU A 92 -2.51 12.74 20.68
C LEU A 92 -3.66 13.04 21.67
N SER A 93 -3.32 13.65 22.79
CA SER A 93 -4.31 14.23 23.72
C SER A 93 -5.13 15.34 23.04
N LYS A 94 -6.30 15.67 23.56
CA LYS A 94 -7.14 16.76 23.03
C LYS A 94 -6.41 18.10 23.00
N ARG A 95 -5.59 18.39 24.04
CA ARG A 95 -4.78 19.61 24.13
C ARG A 95 -3.72 19.65 23.03
N GLU A 96 -2.97 18.57 22.84
CA GLU A 96 -1.97 18.48 21.77
C GLU A 96 -2.59 18.59 20.39
N GLN A 97 -3.78 18.01 20.19
CA GLN A 97 -4.53 18.15 18.94
C GLN A 97 -4.89 19.61 18.66
N ALA A 98 -5.40 20.33 19.68
CA ALA A 98 -5.79 21.73 19.54
C ALA A 98 -4.58 22.63 19.24
N VAL A 99 -3.48 22.47 19.98
CA VAL A 99 -2.22 23.21 19.76
C VAL A 99 -1.66 22.93 18.36
N THR A 100 -1.58 21.66 17.96
CA THR A 100 -1.08 21.29 16.63
C THR A 100 -1.96 21.88 15.53
N LEU A 101 -3.28 21.81 15.67
CA LEU A 101 -4.21 22.34 14.68
C LEU A 101 -4.05 23.86 14.53
N ALA A 102 -4.07 24.60 15.64
CA ALA A 102 -3.93 26.06 15.63
C ALA A 102 -2.59 26.48 15.01
N ASP A 103 -1.49 25.83 15.39
CA ASP A 103 -0.16 26.12 14.87
C ASP A 103 -0.07 25.92 13.34
N PHE A 104 -0.60 24.79 12.82
CA PHE A 104 -0.56 24.51 11.38
C PHE A 104 -1.56 25.33 10.56
N CYS A 105 -2.70 25.70 11.14
CA CYS A 105 -3.64 26.62 10.47
C CYS A 105 -3.06 28.03 10.35
N ALA A 106 -2.28 28.50 11.31
CA ALA A 106 -1.66 29.82 11.29
C ALA A 106 -0.38 29.89 10.43
N ASN A 107 0.47 28.87 10.50
CA ASN A 107 1.84 28.93 9.97
C ASN A 107 2.09 27.96 8.80
N GLY A 108 1.09 27.23 8.34
CA GLY A 108 1.21 26.31 7.20
C GLY A 108 2.10 25.08 7.42
N GLY A 109 2.56 24.47 6.32
CA GLY A 109 3.38 23.26 6.28
C GLY A 109 2.61 21.98 5.98
N LEU A 110 3.16 20.81 6.29
CA LEU A 110 2.56 19.50 6.04
C LEU A 110 1.82 19.00 7.29
N LEU A 111 0.49 18.92 7.23
CA LEU A 111 -0.31 18.35 8.32
C LEU A 111 -0.90 17.00 7.91
N TYR A 112 -0.41 15.93 8.51
CA TYR A 112 -0.96 14.59 8.34
C TYR A 112 -2.18 14.39 9.22
N LEU A 113 -3.31 13.99 8.61
CA LEU A 113 -4.57 13.77 9.30
C LEU A 113 -5.10 12.36 9.06
N ALA A 114 -5.70 11.81 10.14
CA ALA A 114 -6.60 10.68 9.95
C ALA A 114 -7.94 11.23 9.40
N PRO A 115 -8.53 10.62 8.35
CA PRO A 115 -9.79 11.13 7.75
C PRO A 115 -10.96 11.24 8.74
N GLU A 116 -10.91 10.51 9.85
CA GLU A 116 -11.88 10.55 10.94
C GLU A 116 -11.88 11.89 11.69
N GLN A 117 -10.78 12.61 11.71
CA GLN A 117 -10.66 13.92 12.36
C GLN A 117 -11.62 14.96 11.76
N LEU A 118 -11.98 14.81 10.49
CA LEU A 118 -12.99 15.66 9.84
C LEU A 118 -14.41 15.48 10.40
N LYS A 119 -14.64 14.59 11.38
CA LYS A 119 -15.88 14.51 12.13
C LYS A 119 -15.94 15.50 13.29
N ASN A 120 -14.78 15.95 13.76
CA ASN A 120 -14.70 16.94 14.83
C ASN A 120 -15.04 18.32 14.26
N PRO A 121 -16.10 18.99 14.78
CA PRO A 121 -16.49 20.32 14.30
C PRO A 121 -15.38 21.36 14.45
N GLN A 122 -14.61 21.31 15.54
CA GLN A 122 -13.50 22.23 15.79
C GLN A 122 -12.39 22.08 14.72
N VAL A 123 -12.06 20.84 14.34
CA VAL A 123 -11.10 20.57 13.26
C VAL A 123 -11.63 21.06 11.92
N TRP A 124 -12.91 20.81 11.67
CA TRP A 124 -13.57 21.24 10.44
C TRP A 124 -13.56 22.76 10.30
N ASP A 125 -14.01 23.46 11.32
CA ASP A 125 -14.07 24.91 11.36
C ASP A 125 -12.69 25.56 11.21
N ALA A 126 -11.70 25.12 12.01
CA ALA A 126 -10.35 25.61 11.89
C ALA A 126 -9.76 25.46 10.48
N LEU A 127 -10.03 24.36 9.81
CA LEU A 127 -9.57 24.13 8.43
C LEU A 127 -10.26 25.05 7.40
N LEU A 128 -11.51 25.46 7.64
CA LEU A 128 -12.19 26.43 6.77
C LEU A 128 -11.57 27.83 6.82
N HIS A 129 -10.92 28.19 7.92
CA HIS A 129 -10.24 29.48 8.09
C HIS A 129 -8.74 29.42 7.76
N ALA A 130 -8.19 28.23 7.47
CA ALA A 130 -6.79 28.08 7.15
C ALA A 130 -6.52 28.28 5.65
N HIS A 131 -5.32 28.73 5.31
CA HIS A 131 -4.88 28.83 3.92
C HIS A 131 -4.48 27.46 3.36
N VAL A 132 -5.46 26.64 3.00
CA VAL A 132 -5.25 25.29 2.48
C VAL A 132 -4.88 25.34 1.01
N ARG A 133 -3.60 25.24 0.72
CA ARG A 133 -3.05 25.19 -0.65
C ARG A 133 -3.34 23.87 -1.33
N ARG A 134 -3.21 22.76 -0.59
CA ARG A 134 -3.22 21.42 -1.19
C ARG A 134 -3.89 20.38 -0.29
N VAL A 135 -4.70 19.51 -0.89
CA VAL A 135 -5.29 18.33 -0.26
C VAL A 135 -4.74 17.08 -0.92
N VAL A 136 -4.00 16.29 -0.16
CA VAL A 136 -3.36 15.05 -0.62
C VAL A 136 -4.06 13.84 -0.01
N VAL A 137 -4.43 12.87 -0.84
CA VAL A 137 -4.97 11.57 -0.39
C VAL A 137 -4.01 10.47 -0.78
N ASP A 138 -3.22 10.01 0.20
CA ASP A 138 -2.33 8.87 0.02
C ASP A 138 -3.09 7.56 0.16
N GLU A 139 -2.65 6.53 -0.56
CA GLU A 139 -3.33 5.22 -0.68
C GLU A 139 -4.82 5.35 -1.09
N ALA A 140 -5.09 6.24 -2.05
CA ALA A 140 -6.44 6.60 -2.50
C ALA A 140 -7.28 5.40 -2.99
N HIS A 141 -6.65 4.25 -3.34
CA HIS A 141 -7.36 3.02 -3.69
C HIS A 141 -8.26 2.49 -2.57
N ILE A 142 -8.09 2.94 -1.33
CA ILE A 142 -8.96 2.57 -0.21
C ILE A 142 -10.35 3.20 -0.35
N LEU A 143 -10.48 4.38 -0.99
CA LEU A 143 -11.74 5.07 -1.20
C LEU A 143 -12.84 4.19 -1.82
N PRO A 144 -12.58 3.45 -2.91
CA PRO A 144 -13.57 2.55 -3.48
C PRO A 144 -13.76 1.23 -2.71
N GLN A 145 -12.86 0.86 -1.80
CA GLN A 145 -12.84 -0.48 -1.19
C GLN A 145 -13.67 -0.63 0.09
N VAL A 146 -13.93 0.45 0.82
CA VAL A 146 -14.49 0.38 2.18
C VAL A 146 -15.89 0.97 2.27
N GLU A 147 -16.91 0.13 2.56
CA GLU A 147 -18.32 0.57 2.63
C GLU A 147 -18.80 0.98 4.04
N ARG A 148 -18.16 0.55 5.14
CA ARG A 148 -18.61 0.86 6.51
C ARG A 148 -17.58 1.67 7.29
N GLY A 149 -17.99 2.83 7.80
CA GLY A 149 -17.21 3.69 8.71
C GLY A 149 -16.10 4.49 8.01
N PHE A 150 -15.10 3.84 7.47
CA PHE A 150 -13.93 4.46 6.84
C PHE A 150 -14.30 5.27 5.58
N ARG A 151 -15.22 4.78 4.75
CA ARG A 151 -15.68 5.47 3.52
C ARG A 151 -16.42 6.77 3.82
N LYS A 152 -17.17 6.83 4.92
CA LYS A 152 -17.82 8.08 5.35
C LYS A 152 -16.80 9.15 5.70
N ALA A 153 -15.65 8.74 6.30
CA ALA A 153 -14.56 9.66 6.62
C ALA A 153 -13.88 10.20 5.35
N PHE A 154 -13.56 9.36 4.38
CA PHE A 154 -12.98 9.81 3.11
C PHE A 154 -13.91 10.65 2.25
N ARG A 155 -15.23 10.40 2.26
CA ARG A 155 -16.22 11.29 1.60
C ARG A 155 -16.21 12.70 2.18
N ARG A 156 -15.84 12.86 3.46
CA ARG A 156 -15.71 14.17 4.08
C ARG A 156 -14.55 14.98 3.49
N ILE A 157 -13.51 14.31 2.95
CA ILE A 157 -12.42 15.02 2.26
C ILE A 157 -12.98 15.79 1.05
N GLY A 158 -13.77 15.13 0.19
CA GLY A 158 -14.40 15.80 -0.94
C GLY A 158 -15.42 16.88 -0.51
N LYS A 159 -16.06 16.75 0.67
CA LYS A 159 -16.90 17.80 1.23
C LYS A 159 -16.05 18.98 1.73
N LEU A 160 -14.91 18.71 2.36
CA LEU A 160 -13.98 19.76 2.78
C LEU A 160 -13.47 20.53 1.56
N VAL A 161 -13.00 19.85 0.52
CA VAL A 161 -12.56 20.49 -0.74
C VAL A 161 -13.61 21.44 -1.32
N ALA A 162 -14.90 21.08 -1.20
CA ALA A 162 -16.00 21.92 -1.71
C ALA A 162 -16.41 23.04 -0.76
N ALA A 163 -16.08 22.96 0.53
CA ALA A 163 -16.45 23.93 1.54
C ALA A 163 -15.38 24.99 1.80
N LEU A 164 -14.13 24.72 1.40
CA LEU A 164 -13.03 25.68 1.56
C LEU A 164 -13.29 26.95 0.71
N PRO A 165 -13.08 28.15 1.27
CA PRO A 165 -13.31 29.42 0.59
C PRO A 165 -12.51 29.55 -0.71
N VAL A 166 -11.24 29.12 -0.69
CA VAL A 166 -10.39 28.99 -1.86
C VAL A 166 -10.22 27.50 -2.16
N ARG A 167 -10.54 27.09 -3.39
CA ARG A 167 -10.44 25.69 -3.78
C ARG A 167 -8.98 25.24 -3.77
N PRO A 168 -8.61 24.24 -2.97
CA PRO A 168 -7.26 23.71 -2.95
C PRO A 168 -6.98 22.84 -4.17
N GLN A 169 -5.71 22.71 -4.53
CA GLN A 169 -5.26 21.64 -5.41
C GLN A 169 -5.48 20.28 -4.77
N VAL A 170 -5.97 19.28 -5.54
CA VAL A 170 -6.24 17.93 -5.02
C VAL A 170 -5.29 16.91 -5.64
N LEU A 171 -4.58 16.17 -4.80
CA LEU A 171 -3.69 15.09 -5.22
C LEU A 171 -4.20 13.75 -4.71
N ALA A 172 -4.38 12.79 -5.61
CA ALA A 172 -4.74 11.41 -5.26
C ALA A 172 -3.62 10.46 -5.65
N LEU A 173 -3.01 9.78 -4.67
CA LEU A 173 -1.87 8.89 -4.91
C LEU A 173 -2.21 7.45 -4.54
N THR A 174 -1.79 6.52 -5.39
CA THR A 174 -1.96 5.08 -5.14
C THR A 174 -0.90 4.25 -5.86
N ALA A 175 -0.72 3.01 -5.41
CA ALA A 175 0.10 2.04 -6.16
C ALA A 175 -0.73 1.20 -7.13
N THR A 176 -2.04 1.10 -6.92
CA THR A 176 -2.94 0.20 -7.65
C THR A 176 -4.31 0.84 -7.80
N ALA A 177 -4.72 1.11 -9.02
CA ALA A 177 -6.08 1.54 -9.33
C ALA A 177 -6.48 1.08 -10.73
N THR A 178 -7.68 0.53 -10.88
CA THR A 178 -8.27 0.30 -12.19
C THR A 178 -8.80 1.63 -12.77
N PRO A 179 -9.02 1.76 -14.10
CA PRO A 179 -9.61 2.96 -14.67
C PRO A 179 -10.93 3.37 -13.98
N GLN A 180 -11.78 2.40 -13.69
CA GLN A 180 -13.03 2.63 -12.94
C GLN A 180 -12.82 3.13 -11.51
N ASP A 181 -11.69 2.75 -10.88
CA ASP A 181 -11.35 3.24 -9.55
C ASP A 181 -10.83 4.67 -9.58
N MET A 182 -10.04 5.02 -10.60
CA MET A 182 -9.57 6.39 -10.81
C MET A 182 -10.76 7.35 -10.92
N GLU A 183 -11.72 7.08 -11.81
CA GLU A 183 -12.94 7.88 -11.97
C GLU A 183 -13.74 8.04 -10.67
N ARG A 184 -13.87 6.95 -9.88
CA ARG A 184 -14.57 7.00 -8.60
C ARG A 184 -13.84 7.82 -7.55
N ILE A 185 -12.51 7.75 -7.52
CA ILE A 185 -11.65 8.52 -6.62
C ILE A 185 -11.77 10.00 -6.98
N GLU A 186 -11.57 10.36 -8.23
CA GLU A 186 -11.68 11.72 -8.75
C GLU A 186 -13.04 12.34 -8.41
N LYS A 187 -14.14 11.64 -8.73
CA LYS A 187 -15.50 12.09 -8.39
C LYS A 187 -15.72 12.23 -6.87
N SER A 188 -15.17 11.30 -6.06
CA SER A 188 -15.32 11.33 -4.61
C SER A 188 -14.55 12.47 -3.95
N LEU A 189 -13.42 12.87 -4.52
CA LEU A 189 -12.55 13.94 -4.06
C LEU A 189 -12.88 15.30 -4.70
N ARG A 190 -13.85 15.36 -5.62
CA ARG A 190 -14.21 16.55 -6.40
C ARG A 190 -13.02 17.14 -7.18
N MET A 191 -12.21 16.25 -7.74
CA MET A 191 -11.11 16.66 -8.62
C MET A 191 -11.66 17.22 -9.93
N THR A 192 -11.03 18.29 -10.45
CA THR A 192 -11.40 18.96 -11.71
C THR A 192 -10.17 19.01 -12.63
N ASP A 193 -10.39 18.92 -13.93
CA ASP A 193 -9.33 18.95 -14.95
C ASP A 193 -8.11 18.09 -14.60
N THR A 194 -8.40 16.88 -14.11
CA THR A 194 -7.40 16.02 -13.49
C THR A 194 -6.39 15.49 -14.49
N ILE A 195 -5.12 15.73 -14.23
CA ILE A 195 -4.02 15.09 -14.97
C ILE A 195 -3.76 13.71 -14.35
N ARG A 196 -3.86 12.66 -15.17
CA ARG A 196 -3.59 11.27 -14.75
C ARG A 196 -2.17 10.86 -15.08
N CYS A 197 -1.31 10.80 -14.09
CA CYS A 197 0.05 10.27 -14.17
C CYS A 197 0.05 8.79 -13.81
N VAL A 198 -0.19 7.92 -14.79
CA VAL A 198 -0.26 6.47 -14.59
C VAL A 198 1.03 5.82 -15.10
N PHE A 199 1.84 5.30 -14.19
CA PHE A 199 3.12 4.69 -14.49
C PHE A 199 3.06 3.16 -14.50
N PRO A 200 3.99 2.47 -15.19
CA PRO A 200 3.99 1.03 -15.30
C PRO A 200 4.03 0.34 -13.94
N ILE A 201 3.07 -0.57 -13.70
CA ILE A 201 2.99 -1.36 -12.47
C ILE A 201 4.04 -2.48 -12.43
N ARG A 202 4.59 -2.84 -13.60
CA ARG A 202 5.56 -3.93 -13.74
C ARG A 202 6.85 -3.65 -12.99
N ARG A 203 7.28 -4.63 -12.21
CA ARG A 203 8.56 -4.64 -11.51
C ARG A 203 9.52 -5.61 -12.20
N LYS A 204 10.48 -5.06 -12.99
CA LYS A 204 11.44 -5.87 -13.78
C LYS A 204 12.35 -6.76 -12.93
N ASN A 205 12.56 -6.42 -11.67
CA ASN A 205 13.43 -7.15 -10.73
C ASN A 205 12.70 -8.26 -9.97
N ILE A 206 11.36 -8.37 -10.06
CA ILE A 206 10.59 -9.43 -9.38
C ILE A 206 10.31 -10.59 -10.32
N ARG A 207 10.79 -11.78 -9.95
CA ARG A 207 10.45 -13.03 -10.63
C ARG A 207 9.24 -13.67 -9.97
N MET A 208 8.15 -13.82 -10.72
CA MET A 208 6.91 -14.43 -10.24
C MET A 208 6.84 -15.91 -10.58
N LEU A 209 6.60 -16.74 -9.56
CA LEU A 209 6.50 -18.18 -9.68
C LEU A 209 5.16 -18.66 -9.12
N ILE A 210 4.48 -19.54 -9.86
CA ILE A 210 3.27 -20.23 -9.40
C ILE A 210 3.62 -21.71 -9.21
N LYS A 211 3.32 -22.25 -8.04
CA LYS A 211 3.38 -23.69 -7.75
C LYS A 211 2.00 -24.15 -7.32
N LYS A 212 1.38 -24.99 -8.13
CA LYS A 212 0.12 -25.67 -7.77
C LYS A 212 0.42 -26.74 -6.73
N ILE A 213 -0.40 -26.80 -5.68
CA ILE A 213 -0.33 -27.83 -4.66
C ILE A 213 -1.44 -28.82 -4.94
N GLU A 214 -1.05 -30.02 -5.33
CA GLU A 214 -1.94 -31.15 -5.54
C GLU A 214 -1.79 -32.15 -4.40
N VAL A 215 -2.89 -32.70 -3.95
CA VAL A 215 -2.91 -33.69 -2.85
C VAL A 215 -3.66 -34.92 -3.35
N ARG A 216 -2.93 -36.00 -3.50
CA ARG A 216 -3.46 -37.30 -3.92
C ARG A 216 -3.54 -38.26 -2.72
N GLY A 217 -4.42 -39.26 -2.77
CA GLY A 217 -4.52 -40.37 -1.81
C GLY A 217 -5.75 -40.28 -0.88
N ARG A 218 -5.91 -41.31 -0.02
CA ARG A 218 -7.06 -41.49 0.90
C ARG A 218 -6.90 -40.63 2.19
N GLY A 219 -7.99 -40.35 2.93
CA GLY A 219 -8.01 -39.65 4.20
C GLY A 219 -8.34 -38.14 4.08
N ASN A 220 -8.23 -37.39 5.17
CA ASN A 220 -8.68 -36.00 5.26
C ASN A 220 -7.86 -35.06 4.34
N VAL A 221 -8.44 -34.68 3.19
CA VAL A 221 -7.86 -33.80 2.18
C VAL A 221 -7.39 -32.48 2.77
N THR A 222 -8.15 -31.91 3.73
CA THR A 222 -7.81 -30.63 4.35
C THR A 222 -6.49 -30.70 5.13
N ASN A 223 -6.27 -31.77 5.88
CA ASN A 223 -5.05 -31.94 6.67
C ASN A 223 -3.84 -32.21 5.77
N ARG A 224 -4.02 -33.02 4.73
CA ARG A 224 -2.96 -33.28 3.75
C ARG A 224 -2.58 -32.00 2.99
N LEU A 225 -3.55 -31.23 2.55
CA LEU A 225 -3.29 -29.95 1.88
C LEU A 225 -2.55 -28.97 2.81
N ARG A 226 -2.93 -28.92 4.08
CA ARG A 226 -2.23 -28.10 5.09
C ARG A 226 -0.76 -28.52 5.21
N HIS A 227 -0.50 -29.82 5.35
CA HIS A 227 0.86 -30.34 5.44
C HIS A 227 1.67 -30.08 4.17
N ALA A 228 1.15 -30.40 3.00
CA ALA A 228 1.78 -30.16 1.71
C ALA A 228 2.15 -28.67 1.52
N ARG A 229 1.27 -27.77 1.98
CA ARG A 229 1.51 -26.31 1.94
C ARG A 229 2.65 -25.90 2.87
N LEU A 230 2.75 -26.44 4.07
CA LEU A 230 3.85 -26.17 5.00
C LEU A 230 5.20 -26.59 4.40
N VAL A 231 5.24 -27.79 3.84
CA VAL A 231 6.42 -28.32 3.13
C VAL A 231 6.77 -27.43 1.93
N ALA A 232 5.77 -27.02 1.13
CA ALA A 232 6.00 -26.16 -0.02
C ALA A 232 6.52 -24.76 0.34
N VAL A 233 6.06 -24.19 1.47
CA VAL A 233 6.60 -22.93 2.02
C VAL A 233 8.07 -23.09 2.39
N GLU A 234 8.41 -24.16 3.09
CA GLU A 234 9.79 -24.46 3.49
C GLU A 234 10.69 -24.64 2.26
N GLN A 235 10.27 -25.44 1.28
CA GLN A 235 10.98 -25.62 0.02
C GLN A 235 11.21 -24.29 -0.71
N ALA A 236 10.22 -23.41 -0.74
CA ALA A 236 10.37 -22.09 -1.35
C ALA A 236 11.39 -21.22 -0.58
N ILE A 237 11.41 -21.30 0.76
CA ILE A 237 12.41 -20.63 1.58
C ILE A 237 13.81 -21.17 1.26
N MET A 238 13.99 -22.49 1.22
CA MET A 238 15.28 -23.11 0.89
C MET A 238 15.77 -22.70 -0.51
N ALA A 239 14.89 -22.73 -1.51
CA ALA A 239 15.24 -22.47 -2.89
C ALA A 239 15.53 -20.98 -3.18
N TYR A 240 14.81 -20.05 -2.54
CA TYR A 240 14.80 -18.64 -2.95
C TYR A 240 15.19 -17.65 -1.87
N ARG A 241 15.28 -18.06 -0.58
CA ARG A 241 15.75 -17.20 0.49
C ARG A 241 17.24 -16.99 0.38
N LYS A 242 17.62 -15.86 -0.20
CA LYS A 242 19.01 -15.39 -0.24
C LYS A 242 19.30 -14.39 0.89
N LYS A 243 20.30 -13.56 0.75
CA LYS A 243 20.61 -12.47 1.70
C LYS A 243 19.48 -11.44 1.70
N GLY A 244 18.56 -11.46 2.68
CA GLY A 244 17.45 -10.51 2.83
C GLY A 244 16.26 -11.06 3.59
N ALA A 245 15.24 -10.24 3.75
CA ALA A 245 14.02 -10.56 4.47
C ALA A 245 13.06 -11.43 3.64
N THR A 246 12.22 -12.19 4.34
CA THR A 246 11.17 -13.04 3.75
C THR A 246 9.81 -12.71 4.36
N ILE A 247 8.79 -12.57 3.52
CA ILE A 247 7.40 -12.42 3.93
C ILE A 247 6.62 -13.65 3.45
N VAL A 248 5.87 -14.28 4.36
CA VAL A 248 4.95 -15.38 4.03
C VAL A 248 3.53 -14.93 4.35
N TYR A 249 2.74 -14.67 3.32
CA TYR A 249 1.34 -14.32 3.44
C TYR A 249 0.46 -15.58 3.55
N CYS A 250 -0.41 -15.61 4.54
CA CYS A 250 -1.38 -16.67 4.76
C CYS A 250 -2.80 -16.12 4.75
N PRO A 251 -3.77 -16.83 4.16
CA PRO A 251 -5.15 -16.34 4.05
C PRO A 251 -5.87 -16.21 5.40
N THR A 252 -5.52 -17.02 6.39
CA THR A 252 -6.18 -17.03 7.71
C THR A 252 -5.20 -16.90 8.87
N VAL A 253 -5.71 -16.42 10.02
CA VAL A 253 -4.94 -16.36 11.27
C VAL A 253 -4.48 -17.76 11.73
N GLY A 254 -5.31 -18.79 11.51
CA GLY A 254 -4.95 -20.18 11.80
C GLY A 254 -3.75 -20.63 10.98
N ASP A 255 -3.71 -20.28 9.69
CA ASP A 255 -2.58 -20.64 8.82
C ASP A 255 -1.30 -19.89 9.22
N VAL A 256 -1.41 -18.62 9.59
CA VAL A 256 -0.28 -17.84 10.14
C VAL A 256 0.33 -18.55 11.36
N ARG A 257 -0.50 -18.94 12.31
CA ARG A 257 -0.04 -19.63 13.56
C ARG A 257 0.66 -20.94 13.23
N ARG A 258 0.04 -21.78 12.39
CA ARG A 258 0.58 -23.09 11.99
C ARG A 258 1.90 -22.94 11.23
N THR A 259 1.94 -22.10 10.21
CA THR A 259 3.14 -21.89 9.39
C THR A 259 4.29 -21.33 10.22
N ALA A 260 4.03 -20.36 11.11
CA ALA A 260 5.06 -19.81 11.97
C ALA A 260 5.57 -20.85 12.99
N LYS A 261 4.70 -21.71 13.54
CA LYS A 261 5.10 -22.82 14.44
C LYS A 261 5.96 -23.85 13.69
N TRP A 262 5.52 -24.25 12.49
CA TRP A 262 6.27 -25.20 11.62
C TRP A 262 7.68 -24.72 11.31
N LEU A 263 7.82 -23.47 10.85
CA LEU A 263 9.11 -22.90 10.51
C LEU A 263 10.04 -22.77 11.72
N ARG A 264 9.51 -22.36 12.87
CA ARG A 264 10.32 -22.32 14.11
C ARG A 264 10.80 -23.69 14.55
N GLY A 265 9.95 -24.72 14.47
CA GLY A 265 10.34 -26.10 14.77
C GLY A 265 11.47 -26.64 13.86
N ARG A 266 11.76 -25.94 12.74
CA ARG A 266 12.86 -26.23 11.81
C ARG A 266 14.02 -25.24 11.89
N GLY A 267 14.11 -24.47 12.98
CA GLY A 267 15.20 -23.52 13.20
C GLY A 267 15.08 -22.19 12.44
N TYR A 268 14.00 -21.92 11.72
CA TYR A 268 13.83 -20.64 11.04
C TYR A 268 13.38 -19.53 12.02
N PRO A 269 13.92 -18.29 11.93
CA PRO A 269 13.58 -17.18 12.81
C PRO A 269 12.21 -16.54 12.43
N ALA A 270 11.15 -17.36 12.38
CA ALA A 270 9.83 -16.96 11.90
C ALA A 270 9.00 -16.27 13.01
N ARG A 271 8.54 -15.05 12.75
CA ARG A 271 7.62 -14.29 13.60
C ARG A 271 6.23 -14.28 12.98
N LYS A 272 5.19 -14.40 13.80
CA LYS A 272 3.78 -14.28 13.36
C LYS A 272 3.32 -12.83 13.43
N TYR A 273 2.42 -12.42 12.50
CA TYR A 273 1.75 -11.13 12.54
C TYR A 273 0.31 -11.24 11.98
N HIS A 274 -0.67 -10.77 12.73
CA HIS A 274 -2.07 -10.71 12.30
C HIS A 274 -2.87 -9.70 13.13
N GLY A 275 -3.98 -9.20 12.61
CA GLY A 275 -4.79 -8.16 13.23
C GLY A 275 -5.35 -8.51 14.62
N LYS A 276 -5.49 -9.82 14.95
CA LYS A 276 -5.95 -10.26 16.28
C LYS A 276 -4.85 -10.30 17.37
N MET A 277 -3.64 -9.81 17.07
CA MET A 277 -2.57 -9.68 18.07
C MET A 277 -2.71 -8.35 18.83
N ARG A 278 -2.25 -8.33 20.09
CA ARG A 278 -2.12 -7.10 20.88
C ARG A 278 -1.18 -6.11 20.19
N ALA A 279 -1.42 -4.80 20.32
CA ALA A 279 -0.63 -3.76 19.67
C ALA A 279 0.89 -3.91 19.93
N LYS A 280 1.30 -3.98 21.20
CA LYS A 280 2.71 -4.20 21.59
C LYS A 280 3.36 -5.42 20.92
N SER A 281 2.60 -6.52 20.74
CA SER A 281 3.13 -7.73 20.06
C SER A 281 3.29 -7.52 18.56
N ARG A 282 2.42 -6.73 17.93
CA ARG A 282 2.53 -6.36 16.52
C ARG A 282 3.74 -5.47 16.28
N GLU A 283 3.91 -4.45 17.11
CA GLU A 283 5.06 -3.53 17.08
C GLU A 283 6.39 -4.28 17.25
N LYS A 284 6.48 -5.17 18.24
CA LYS A 284 7.66 -6.02 18.45
C LYS A 284 7.98 -6.89 17.22
N ALA A 285 6.96 -7.51 16.61
CA ALA A 285 7.16 -8.33 15.41
C ALA A 285 7.61 -7.48 14.21
N GLN A 286 7.06 -6.29 14.06
CA GLN A 286 7.41 -5.32 13.01
C GLN A 286 8.84 -4.80 13.22
N ARG A 287 9.21 -4.38 14.42
CA ARG A 287 10.56 -3.93 14.75
C ARG A 287 11.61 -5.02 14.46
N VAL A 288 11.37 -6.25 14.91
CA VAL A 288 12.26 -7.39 14.60
C VAL A 288 12.39 -7.60 13.09
N PHE A 289 11.28 -7.45 12.33
CA PHE A 289 11.32 -7.58 10.88
C PHE A 289 12.14 -6.46 10.22
N ILE A 290 12.12 -5.24 10.76
CA ILE A 290 12.87 -4.10 10.22
C ILE A 290 14.36 -4.21 10.59
N GLU A 291 14.70 -4.54 11.83
CA GLU A 291 16.07 -4.42 12.36
C GLU A 291 16.96 -5.66 12.10
N LYS A 292 16.38 -6.87 12.16
CA LYS A 292 17.19 -8.09 12.10
C LYS A 292 17.64 -8.42 10.68
N LYS A 293 18.84 -9.03 10.57
CA LYS A 293 19.29 -9.63 9.31
C LYS A 293 18.45 -10.87 8.99
N ARG A 294 18.02 -11.01 7.73
CA ARG A 294 17.26 -12.16 7.19
C ARG A 294 16.04 -12.61 8.04
N PRO A 295 15.16 -11.71 8.49
CA PRO A 295 13.98 -12.09 9.24
C PRO A 295 12.97 -12.81 8.35
N ILE A 296 12.13 -13.64 8.98
CA ILE A 296 10.95 -14.22 8.34
C ILE A 296 9.74 -13.75 9.11
N ILE A 297 8.80 -13.12 8.41
CA ILE A 297 7.48 -12.79 8.95
C ILE A 297 6.43 -13.66 8.28
N VAL A 298 5.57 -14.29 9.07
CA VAL A 298 4.40 -15.04 8.60
C VAL A 298 3.17 -14.25 8.99
N ALA A 299 2.39 -13.79 8.02
CA ALA A 299 1.37 -12.81 8.27
C ALA A 299 0.09 -12.99 7.43
N THR A 300 -1.01 -12.39 7.89
CA THR A 300 -2.16 -12.10 7.02
C THR A 300 -1.89 -10.80 6.23
N SER A 301 -2.79 -10.44 5.31
CA SER A 301 -2.76 -9.14 4.59
C SER A 301 -2.71 -7.90 5.50
N ALA A 302 -2.97 -8.06 6.81
CA ALA A 302 -2.79 -6.99 7.79
C ALA A 302 -1.33 -6.54 7.96
N PHE A 303 -0.35 -7.36 7.51
CA PHE A 303 1.05 -6.99 7.50
C PHE A 303 1.40 -6.37 6.17
N GLY A 304 1.77 -5.14 6.21
CA GLY A 304 2.27 -4.57 4.97
C GLY A 304 2.04 -3.08 4.81
N LEU A 305 0.92 -2.56 5.23
CA LEU A 305 0.72 -1.11 5.19
C LEU A 305 1.73 -0.45 6.14
N GLY A 306 2.52 0.51 5.64
CA GLY A 306 3.53 1.22 6.42
C GLY A 306 4.87 0.50 6.61
N ILE A 307 5.11 -0.66 6.01
CA ILE A 307 6.41 -1.31 6.12
C ILE A 307 7.29 -0.92 4.94
N ASP A 308 8.35 -0.22 5.25
CA ASP A 308 9.39 0.15 4.30
C ASP A 308 10.69 -0.60 4.63
N ARG A 309 10.87 -1.74 3.94
CA ARG A 309 12.10 -2.52 4.00
C ARG A 309 12.59 -2.83 2.58
N PRO A 310 13.77 -2.31 2.17
CA PRO A 310 14.23 -2.40 0.79
C PRO A 310 14.67 -3.81 0.37
N ASP A 311 15.23 -4.60 1.30
CA ASP A 311 15.90 -5.88 1.05
C ASP A 311 15.00 -7.11 1.22
N VAL A 312 13.69 -7.01 1.00
CA VAL A 312 12.82 -8.19 0.96
C VAL A 312 13.14 -9.00 -0.31
N ARG A 313 13.71 -10.18 -0.16
CA ARG A 313 14.14 -11.02 -1.29
C ARG A 313 13.14 -12.07 -1.68
N LEU A 314 12.20 -12.39 -0.80
CA LEU A 314 11.22 -13.43 -1.03
C LEU A 314 9.87 -13.06 -0.43
N VAL A 315 8.83 -13.08 -1.27
CA VAL A 315 7.42 -13.03 -0.84
C VAL A 315 6.77 -14.35 -1.22
N ILE A 316 6.20 -15.05 -0.25
CA ILE A 316 5.47 -16.29 -0.46
C ILE A 316 4.00 -16.07 -0.12
N HIS A 317 3.12 -16.47 -1.01
CA HIS A 317 1.70 -16.61 -0.71
C HIS A 317 1.40 -18.08 -0.44
N ALA A 318 1.12 -18.41 0.82
CA ALA A 318 0.75 -19.76 1.26
C ALA A 318 -0.77 -19.98 1.11
N GLY A 319 -1.26 -19.80 -0.10
CA GLY A 319 -2.66 -19.81 -0.52
C GLY A 319 -2.97 -18.60 -1.38
N LEU A 320 -4.17 -18.57 -2.02
CA LEU A 320 -4.58 -17.43 -2.83
C LEU A 320 -4.72 -16.16 -1.98
N PRO A 321 -4.18 -15.01 -2.42
CA PRO A 321 -4.57 -13.71 -1.89
C PRO A 321 -6.03 -13.39 -2.25
N LEU A 322 -6.60 -12.38 -1.58
CA LEU A 322 -8.03 -12.05 -1.71
C LEU A 322 -8.42 -11.47 -3.08
N GLY A 323 -7.44 -11.22 -3.94
CA GLY A 323 -7.65 -10.76 -5.30
C GLY A 323 -6.38 -10.20 -5.93
N MET A 324 -6.52 -9.69 -7.15
CA MET A 324 -5.43 -9.13 -7.94
C MET A 324 -4.79 -7.92 -7.25
N ASP A 325 -5.61 -7.04 -6.68
CA ASP A 325 -5.15 -5.85 -5.97
C ASP A 325 -4.24 -6.20 -4.79
N SER A 326 -4.70 -7.11 -3.93
CA SER A 326 -3.92 -7.61 -2.78
C SER A 326 -2.63 -8.29 -3.24
N TYR A 327 -2.72 -9.13 -4.27
CA TYR A 327 -1.56 -9.83 -4.81
C TYR A 327 -0.46 -8.87 -5.26
N VAL A 328 -0.82 -7.87 -6.05
CA VAL A 328 0.14 -6.88 -6.58
C VAL A 328 0.75 -6.02 -5.46
N GLN A 329 -0.04 -5.58 -4.49
CA GLN A 329 0.47 -4.84 -3.34
C GLN A 329 1.44 -5.67 -2.48
N GLU A 330 1.13 -6.95 -2.27
CA GLU A 330 1.92 -7.86 -1.45
C GLU A 330 3.24 -8.25 -2.14
N ILE A 331 3.22 -8.59 -3.45
CA ILE A 331 4.46 -8.83 -4.20
C ILE A 331 5.29 -7.56 -4.39
N GLY A 332 4.65 -6.39 -4.46
CA GLY A 332 5.30 -5.09 -4.58
C GLY A 332 6.24 -4.73 -3.43
N ARG A 333 6.18 -5.47 -2.31
CA ARG A 333 7.11 -5.33 -1.17
C ARG A 333 8.48 -5.93 -1.45
N ALA A 334 8.57 -6.84 -2.42
CA ALA A 334 9.82 -7.49 -2.78
C ALA A 334 10.75 -6.52 -3.54
N GLY A 335 12.02 -6.51 -3.17
CA GLY A 335 13.10 -5.84 -3.90
C GLY A 335 12.87 -4.35 -4.17
N ARG A 336 12.48 -3.57 -3.18
CA ARG A 336 12.30 -2.12 -3.32
C ARG A 336 13.60 -1.39 -3.69
N ASP A 337 14.73 -1.96 -3.33
CA ASP A 337 16.08 -1.51 -3.72
C ASP A 337 16.48 -1.84 -5.17
N GLY A 338 15.53 -2.28 -6.00
CA GLY A 338 15.80 -2.66 -7.39
C GLY A 338 16.50 -4.02 -7.58
N LYS A 339 17.03 -4.62 -6.52
CA LYS A 339 17.74 -5.92 -6.61
C LYS A 339 16.77 -7.08 -6.85
N LYS A 340 17.27 -8.16 -7.45
CA LYS A 340 16.49 -9.38 -7.78
C LYS A 340 15.76 -9.93 -6.55
N ALA A 341 14.47 -10.19 -6.69
CA ALA A 341 13.60 -10.77 -5.68
C ALA A 341 12.64 -11.79 -6.30
N HIS A 342 12.05 -12.65 -5.47
CA HIS A 342 11.11 -13.69 -5.88
C HIS A 342 9.76 -13.49 -5.22
N ALA A 343 8.69 -13.72 -5.98
CA ALA A 343 7.33 -13.83 -5.49
C ALA A 343 6.81 -15.23 -5.85
N VAL A 344 6.53 -16.06 -4.84
CA VAL A 344 6.10 -17.44 -5.01
C VAL A 344 4.65 -17.56 -4.56
N LEU A 345 3.75 -17.93 -5.47
CA LEU A 345 2.36 -18.22 -5.17
C LEU A 345 2.16 -19.74 -5.08
N LEU A 346 1.84 -20.21 -3.89
CA LEU A 346 1.46 -21.60 -3.61
C LEU A 346 -0.07 -21.68 -3.58
N CYS A 347 -0.68 -22.28 -4.58
CA CYS A 347 -2.15 -22.31 -4.70
C CYS A 347 -2.69 -23.72 -4.89
N ALA A 348 -3.87 -23.94 -4.35
CA ALA A 348 -4.67 -25.15 -4.51
C ALA A 348 -6.10 -24.79 -4.98
N PRO A 349 -6.82 -25.71 -5.63
CA PRO A 349 -8.20 -25.46 -6.07
C PRO A 349 -9.14 -24.99 -4.93
N GLN A 350 -8.95 -25.50 -3.72
CA GLN A 350 -9.76 -25.20 -2.54
C GLN A 350 -9.59 -23.76 -2.01
N ASP A 351 -8.52 -23.08 -2.35
CA ASP A 351 -8.20 -21.74 -1.85
C ASP A 351 -9.26 -20.71 -2.24
N ALA A 352 -9.84 -20.87 -3.43
CA ALA A 352 -10.87 -19.97 -3.93
C ALA A 352 -12.11 -19.94 -3.01
N ALA A 353 -12.51 -21.09 -2.45
CA ALA A 353 -13.63 -21.15 -1.52
C ALA A 353 -13.34 -20.41 -0.22
N VAL A 354 -12.10 -20.53 0.29
CA VAL A 354 -11.65 -19.80 1.49
C VAL A 354 -11.68 -18.28 1.23
N CYS A 355 -11.12 -17.84 0.12
CA CYS A 355 -11.11 -16.41 -0.25
C CYS A 355 -12.54 -15.86 -0.42
N LYS A 356 -13.42 -16.57 -1.15
CA LYS A 356 -14.83 -16.18 -1.32
C LYS A 356 -15.54 -16.01 0.03
N ARG A 357 -15.31 -16.92 0.99
CA ARG A 357 -15.88 -16.83 2.35
C ARG A 357 -15.38 -15.59 3.10
N ILE A 358 -14.09 -15.29 3.02
CA ILE A 358 -13.52 -14.09 3.65
C ILE A 358 -14.11 -12.83 3.02
N ILE A 359 -14.16 -12.76 1.69
CA ILE A 359 -14.69 -11.62 0.95
C ILE A 359 -16.17 -11.38 1.30
N LYS A 360 -16.99 -12.42 1.34
CA LYS A 360 -18.42 -12.31 1.70
C LYS A 360 -18.64 -11.73 3.10
N ARG A 361 -17.68 -11.90 4.02
CA ARG A 361 -17.74 -11.38 5.40
C ARG A 361 -17.17 -9.97 5.55
N SER A 362 -16.51 -9.41 4.54
CA SER A 362 -15.70 -8.19 4.68
C SER A 362 -16.45 -6.88 4.46
N GLY A 363 -17.72 -6.89 3.99
CA GLY A 363 -18.42 -5.63 3.73
C GLY A 363 -19.81 -5.77 3.10
N GLY A 364 -20.36 -4.65 2.62
CA GLY A 364 -21.64 -4.59 1.93
C GLY A 364 -21.58 -5.15 0.51
N LYS A 365 -22.78 -5.30 -0.14
CA LYS A 365 -22.95 -5.94 -1.46
C LYS A 365 -21.96 -5.44 -2.54
N LYS A 366 -21.68 -4.12 -2.61
CA LYS A 366 -20.75 -3.53 -3.59
C LYS A 366 -19.29 -3.95 -3.34
N THR A 367 -18.84 -3.95 -2.08
CA THR A 367 -17.48 -4.38 -1.69
C THR A 367 -17.28 -5.86 -1.98
N VAL A 368 -18.26 -6.68 -1.65
CA VAL A 368 -18.24 -8.13 -1.94
C VAL A 368 -18.15 -8.37 -3.44
N ARG A 369 -19.01 -7.73 -4.26
CA ARG A 369 -18.99 -7.87 -5.72
C ARG A 369 -17.61 -7.50 -6.32
N ARG A 370 -17.01 -6.39 -5.84
CA ARG A 370 -15.68 -5.97 -6.28
C ARG A 370 -14.60 -6.97 -5.87
N GLY A 371 -14.59 -7.42 -4.62
CA GLY A 371 -13.62 -8.41 -4.15
C GLY A 371 -13.71 -9.73 -4.92
N LEU A 372 -14.93 -10.18 -5.24
CA LEU A 372 -15.14 -11.37 -6.08
C LEU A 372 -14.63 -11.16 -7.50
N LYS A 373 -14.84 -9.98 -8.11
CA LYS A 373 -14.28 -9.65 -9.44
C LYS A 373 -12.75 -9.63 -9.44
N SER A 374 -12.13 -9.06 -8.40
CA SER A 374 -10.67 -9.04 -8.23
C SER A 374 -10.10 -10.45 -8.04
N LEU A 375 -10.78 -11.30 -7.26
CA LEU A 375 -10.40 -12.70 -7.06
C LEU A 375 -10.53 -13.50 -8.37
N ASP A 376 -11.62 -13.33 -9.12
CA ASP A 376 -11.82 -13.99 -10.41
C ASP A 376 -10.72 -13.59 -11.43
N ALA A 377 -10.36 -12.32 -11.49
CA ALA A 377 -9.27 -11.84 -12.33
C ALA A 377 -7.93 -12.50 -11.98
N LEU A 378 -7.62 -12.66 -10.68
CA LEU A 378 -6.42 -13.38 -10.24
C LEU A 378 -6.47 -14.86 -10.65
N GLN A 379 -7.61 -15.53 -10.46
CA GLN A 379 -7.78 -16.93 -10.85
C GLN A 379 -7.63 -17.13 -12.37
N LYS A 380 -8.20 -16.23 -13.17
CA LYS A 380 -8.02 -16.23 -14.64
C LYS A 380 -6.55 -16.05 -15.02
N ALA A 381 -5.82 -15.14 -14.37
CA ALA A 381 -4.39 -14.96 -14.62
C ALA A 381 -3.57 -16.21 -14.27
N ILE A 382 -3.92 -16.92 -13.18
CA ILE A 382 -3.25 -18.16 -12.77
C ILE A 382 -3.51 -19.31 -13.76
N ARG A 383 -4.72 -19.39 -14.32
CA ARG A 383 -5.12 -20.47 -15.24
C ARG A 383 -4.67 -20.22 -16.66
N SER A 384 -4.60 -18.95 -17.10
CA SER A 384 -4.22 -18.60 -18.48
C SER A 384 -2.75 -18.92 -18.76
N GLU A 385 -2.43 -19.15 -20.05
CA GLU A 385 -1.06 -19.30 -20.53
C GLU A 385 -0.35 -17.95 -20.79
N ARG A 386 -1.03 -16.82 -20.51
CA ARG A 386 -0.47 -15.49 -20.69
C ARG A 386 0.56 -15.17 -19.63
N CYS A 387 1.54 -14.34 -19.98
CA CYS A 387 2.51 -13.79 -19.03
C CYS A 387 1.79 -13.14 -17.84
N LEU A 388 2.21 -13.47 -16.61
CA LEU A 388 1.58 -12.96 -15.40
C LEU A 388 1.60 -11.43 -15.32
N TRP A 389 2.69 -10.79 -15.74
CA TRP A 389 2.74 -9.33 -15.79
C TRP A 389 1.76 -8.76 -16.80
N GLN A 390 1.60 -9.35 -17.98
CA GLN A 390 0.59 -8.92 -18.96
C GLN A 390 -0.83 -9.05 -18.42
N SER A 391 -1.12 -10.10 -17.65
CA SER A 391 -2.42 -10.27 -16.99
C SER A 391 -2.67 -9.21 -15.92
N ILE A 392 -1.64 -8.86 -15.14
CA ILE A 392 -1.68 -7.79 -14.13
C ILE A 392 -1.89 -6.43 -14.82
N GLU A 393 -1.07 -6.09 -15.80
CA GLU A 393 -1.16 -4.84 -16.55
C GLU A 393 -2.55 -4.67 -17.20
N GLY A 394 -3.08 -5.72 -17.82
CA GLY A 394 -4.42 -5.69 -18.39
C GLY A 394 -5.54 -5.50 -17.37
N TYR A 395 -5.40 -6.04 -16.13
CA TYR A 395 -6.37 -5.83 -15.07
C TYR A 395 -6.41 -4.35 -14.62
N PHE A 396 -5.26 -3.69 -14.58
CA PHE A 396 -5.15 -2.27 -14.22
C PHE A 396 -5.32 -1.31 -15.40
N GLY A 397 -5.75 -1.83 -16.59
CA GLY A 397 -5.98 -0.98 -17.77
C GLY A 397 -4.70 -0.43 -18.40
N GLN A 398 -3.55 -1.03 -18.10
CA GLN A 398 -2.29 -0.63 -18.70
C GLN A 398 -2.01 -1.40 -19.99
N HIS A 399 -1.25 -0.78 -20.92
CA HIS A 399 -0.80 -1.45 -22.12
C HIS A 399 -0.04 -2.73 -21.81
N LYS A 400 -0.40 -3.83 -22.48
CA LYS A 400 0.26 -5.12 -22.34
C LYS A 400 1.61 -5.06 -23.07
N GLY A 401 2.67 -4.74 -22.36
CA GLY A 401 4.02 -4.80 -22.89
C GLY A 401 4.45 -6.21 -23.33
N LYS A 402 5.69 -6.37 -23.81
CA LYS A 402 6.28 -7.67 -24.19
C LYS A 402 6.21 -8.66 -23.01
N LYS A 403 6.21 -9.97 -23.30
CA LYS A 403 6.35 -11.04 -22.28
C LYS A 403 7.52 -10.73 -21.36
N CYS A 404 7.41 -11.01 -20.05
CA CYS A 404 8.45 -10.65 -19.08
C CYS A 404 9.68 -11.58 -19.11
N GLY A 405 9.61 -12.75 -19.72
CA GLY A 405 10.66 -13.76 -19.80
C GLY A 405 11.03 -14.43 -18.47
N LYS A 406 10.39 -14.07 -17.35
CA LYS A 406 10.84 -14.45 -15.99
C LYS A 406 9.77 -15.11 -15.13
N CYS A 407 8.49 -15.04 -15.49
CA CYS A 407 7.43 -15.71 -14.74
C CYS A 407 7.23 -17.15 -15.17
N THR A 408 6.51 -17.94 -14.36
CA THR A 408 6.19 -19.35 -14.68
C THR A 408 5.53 -19.54 -16.06
N LYS A 409 4.80 -18.53 -16.57
CA LYS A 409 4.10 -18.60 -17.86
C LYS A 409 4.95 -18.17 -19.06
N CYS A 410 6.17 -17.71 -18.84
CA CYS A 410 7.11 -17.30 -19.88
C CYS A 410 8.23 -18.31 -20.12
N ARG A 411 8.27 -19.40 -19.35
CA ARG A 411 9.27 -20.47 -19.40
C ARG A 411 8.69 -21.73 -19.98
#